data_bdc7f43f56e84a490bde3bd9108038dd
#
_entry.id   bdc7f43f56e84a490bde3bd9108038dd
#
_cell.length_a   1.000
_cell.length_b   1.000
_cell.length_c   1.000
_cell.angle_alpha   90.00
_cell.angle_beta   90.00
_cell.angle_gamma   90.00
#
_symmetry.space_group_name_H-M   'P 1'
#
loop_
_entity.id
_entity.type
_entity.pdbx_description
1 polymer ?
#
loop_
_entity_poly.entity_id
_entity_poly.type
_entity_poly.pdbx_seq_one_letter_code
_entity_poly.pdbx_strand_id
1 'polypeptide(L)'
;MIVRVDVLPIVPGTGRILVAEVIGGYHGQAQLGRFWLPSGLLAEGEQPGEAAVRIVRDQLGLALEGVVIVGTRQARVADAWHLALVVAGAVSGEPAPRHPVSGFAARTLGELPDQLGFWHRDDVAVLSSRYERLRA
;
A
#
# COMPACT_ATOMS: atom_id res chain seq x y z
N MET A 1 1.56 17.83 10.48
CA MET A 1 0.96 16.56 10.01
C MET A 1 1.66 16.10 8.74
N ILE A 2 2.02 14.83 8.70
CA ILE A 2 2.64 14.22 7.53
C ILE A 2 1.55 13.52 6.72
N VAL A 3 1.46 13.83 5.43
CA VAL A 3 0.49 13.20 4.53
C VAL A 3 1.21 12.15 3.70
N ARG A 4 0.71 10.91 3.75
CA ARG A 4 1.27 9.83 2.96
C ARG A 4 0.19 9.08 2.20
N VAL A 5 0.64 8.32 1.22
CA VAL A 5 -0.22 7.44 0.43
C VAL A 5 0.20 6.01 0.69
N ASP A 6 -0.74 5.19 1.12
CA ASP A 6 -0.57 3.74 1.21
C ASP A 6 -1.34 3.12 0.05
N VAL A 7 -0.73 2.19 -0.63
CA VAL A 7 -1.30 1.60 -1.84
C VAL A 7 -1.82 0.20 -1.56
N LEU A 8 -3.03 -0.08 -2.03
CA LEU A 8 -3.61 -1.41 -2.02
C LEU A 8 -3.55 -1.97 -3.44
N PRO A 9 -2.46 -2.67 -3.81
CA PRO A 9 -2.29 -3.16 -5.17
C PRO A 9 -3.00 -4.51 -5.33
N ILE A 10 -3.94 -4.56 -6.27
CA ILE A 10 -4.74 -5.76 -6.52
C ILE A 10 -4.23 -6.46 -7.77
N VAL A 11 -3.99 -7.76 -7.66
CA VAL A 11 -3.61 -8.59 -8.80
C VAL A 11 -4.89 -9.01 -9.53
N PRO A 12 -5.08 -8.57 -10.79
CA PRO A 12 -6.33 -8.82 -11.52
C PRO A 12 -6.64 -10.31 -11.66
N GLY A 13 -7.91 -10.65 -11.55
CA GLY A 13 -8.42 -12.01 -11.76
C GLY A 13 -8.25 -12.95 -10.60
N THR A 14 -7.43 -12.60 -9.60
CA THR A 14 -7.12 -13.49 -8.47
C THR A 14 -7.66 -12.98 -7.14
N GLY A 15 -7.94 -11.67 -7.04
CA GLY A 15 -8.29 -11.02 -5.79
C GLY A 15 -7.13 -10.95 -4.80
N ARG A 16 -5.91 -11.31 -5.21
CA ARG A 16 -4.74 -11.26 -4.34
C ARG A 16 -4.26 -9.82 -4.20
N ILE A 17 -3.72 -9.54 -3.02
CA ILE A 17 -3.12 -8.25 -2.71
C ILE A 17 -1.61 -8.42 -2.74
N LEU A 18 -0.93 -7.49 -3.41
CA LEU A 18 0.53 -7.49 -3.46
C LEU A 18 1.05 -6.71 -2.26
N VAL A 19 1.80 -7.38 -1.40
CA VAL A 19 2.41 -6.75 -0.22
C VAL A 19 3.90 -6.61 -0.42
N ALA A 20 4.47 -5.54 0.11
CA ALA A 20 5.90 -5.28 0.03
C ALA A 20 6.63 -5.89 1.21
N GLU A 21 7.73 -6.58 0.95
CA GLU A 21 8.67 -7.01 1.98
C GLU A 21 9.76 -5.95 2.08
N VAL A 22 10.00 -5.44 3.30
CA VAL A 22 10.90 -4.31 3.51
C VAL A 22 12.07 -4.68 4.42
N ILE A 23 13.19 -4.00 4.18
CA ILE A 23 14.39 -4.18 4.99
C ILE A 23 14.39 -3.11 6.08
N GLY A 24 14.46 -3.54 7.34
CA GLY A 24 14.58 -2.62 8.48
C GLY A 24 13.35 -1.79 8.78
N GLY A 25 12.22 -2.11 8.15
CA GLY A 25 10.96 -1.39 8.34
C GLY A 25 10.87 -0.12 7.51
N TYR A 26 9.64 0.23 7.11
CA TYR A 26 9.33 1.48 6.44
C TYR A 26 9.30 2.63 7.44
N HIS A 27 9.68 3.80 6.99
CA HIS A 27 9.58 5.03 7.80
C HIS A 27 10.23 4.89 9.18
N GLY A 28 11.27 4.05 9.29
CA GLY A 28 11.96 3.80 10.54
C GLY A 28 11.19 2.96 11.55
N GLN A 29 10.11 2.27 11.14
CA GLN A 29 9.23 1.52 12.02
C GLN A 29 9.48 0.01 11.92
N ALA A 30 10.71 -0.43 12.17
CA ALA A 30 11.10 -1.84 12.08
C ALA A 30 10.25 -2.76 12.97
N GLN A 31 9.75 -2.25 14.09
CA GLN A 31 8.94 -3.04 15.03
C GLN A 31 7.56 -3.40 14.48
N LEU A 32 7.10 -2.79 13.39
CA LEU A 32 5.79 -3.05 12.82
C LEU A 32 5.78 -4.22 11.82
N GLY A 33 6.90 -4.95 11.74
CA GLY A 33 7.00 -6.13 10.90
C GLY A 33 7.63 -5.86 9.54
N ARG A 34 7.77 -6.93 8.76
CA ARG A 34 8.50 -6.88 7.49
C ARG A 34 7.59 -6.72 6.26
N PHE A 35 6.30 -6.98 6.39
CA PHE A 35 5.36 -6.83 5.28
C PHE A 35 4.51 -5.59 5.46
N TRP A 36 4.38 -4.82 4.39
CA TRP A 36 3.67 -3.55 4.37
C TRP A 36 2.84 -3.41 3.10
N LEU A 37 1.82 -2.58 3.14
CA LEU A 37 1.29 -2.00 1.91
C LEU A 37 2.35 -1.04 1.38
N PRO A 38 2.62 -1.01 0.06
CA PRO A 38 3.55 -0.04 -0.51
C PRO A 38 3.15 1.38 -0.11
N SER A 39 4.10 2.20 0.29
CA SER A 39 3.82 3.46 0.95
C SER A 39 4.87 4.51 0.63
N GLY A 40 4.46 5.77 0.62
CA GLY A 40 5.34 6.90 0.42
C GLY A 40 4.68 8.21 0.78
N LEU A 41 5.46 9.27 0.81
CA LEU A 41 4.95 10.61 1.07
C LEU A 41 4.24 11.17 -0.15
N LEU A 42 3.18 11.93 0.08
CA LEU A 42 2.53 12.70 -0.97
C LEU A 42 3.40 13.91 -1.28
N ALA A 43 3.78 14.08 -2.53
CA ALA A 43 4.57 15.22 -2.95
C ALA A 43 3.69 16.46 -3.10
N GLU A 44 4.29 17.63 -2.96
CA GLU A 44 3.59 18.89 -3.15
C GLU A 44 3.03 18.99 -4.57
N GLY A 45 1.74 19.29 -4.68
CA GLY A 45 1.05 19.40 -5.98
C GLY A 45 0.66 18.07 -6.61
N GLU A 46 1.04 16.96 -5.99
CA GLU A 46 0.74 15.63 -6.50
C GLU A 46 -0.65 15.17 -6.01
N GLN A 47 -1.43 14.57 -6.90
CA GLN A 47 -2.69 13.95 -6.51
C GLN A 47 -2.43 12.57 -5.89
N PRO A 48 -3.29 12.10 -4.98
CA PRO A 48 -3.09 10.79 -4.34
C PRO A 48 -2.97 9.62 -5.33
N GLY A 49 -3.76 9.63 -6.41
CA GLY A 49 -3.66 8.60 -7.45
C GLY A 49 -2.33 8.62 -8.19
N GLU A 50 -1.81 9.81 -8.49
CA GLU A 50 -0.49 9.97 -9.10
C GLU A 50 0.62 9.46 -8.17
N ALA A 51 0.51 9.77 -6.88
CA ALA A 51 1.45 9.28 -5.88
C ALA A 51 1.44 7.74 -5.82
N ALA A 52 0.26 7.13 -5.83
CA ALA A 52 0.13 5.67 -5.80
C ALA A 52 0.81 5.03 -7.02
N VAL A 53 0.59 5.58 -8.21
CA VAL A 53 1.24 5.10 -9.46
C VAL A 53 2.76 5.20 -9.34
N ARG A 54 3.26 6.32 -8.85
CA ARG A 54 4.70 6.55 -8.65
C ARG A 54 5.31 5.57 -7.64
N ILE A 55 4.65 5.38 -6.50
CA ILE A 55 5.11 4.49 -5.44
C ILE A 55 5.26 3.06 -5.95
N VAL A 56 4.23 2.55 -6.62
CA VAL A 56 4.24 1.18 -7.15
C VAL A 56 5.30 1.02 -8.24
N ARG A 57 5.45 2.00 -9.11
CA ARG A 57 6.49 1.98 -10.14
C ARG A 57 7.88 2.00 -9.52
N ASP A 58 8.13 2.92 -8.59
CA ASP A 58 9.48 3.13 -8.04
C ASP A 58 9.89 2.02 -7.08
N GLN A 59 8.96 1.43 -6.34
CA GLN A 59 9.27 0.42 -5.34
C GLN A 59 9.13 -1.02 -5.83
N LEU A 60 8.22 -1.28 -6.78
CA LEU A 60 7.92 -2.62 -7.25
C LEU A 60 8.12 -2.82 -8.75
N GLY A 61 8.37 -1.75 -9.50
CA GLY A 61 8.54 -1.84 -10.95
C GLY A 61 7.28 -2.18 -11.72
N LEU A 62 6.12 -1.96 -11.13
CA LEU A 62 4.83 -2.33 -11.72
C LEU A 62 4.06 -1.11 -12.18
N ALA A 63 3.15 -1.31 -13.15
CA ALA A 63 2.13 -0.35 -13.50
C ALA A 63 0.93 -0.49 -12.57
N LEU A 64 0.26 0.61 -12.26
CA LEU A 64 -0.95 0.64 -11.45
C LEU A 64 -2.02 1.40 -12.22
N GLU A 65 -3.19 0.80 -12.40
CA GLU A 65 -4.29 1.36 -13.18
C GLU A 65 -5.61 1.31 -12.40
N GLY A 66 -6.56 2.14 -12.83
CA GLY A 66 -7.90 2.17 -12.24
C GLY A 66 -7.89 2.61 -10.79
N VAL A 67 -7.07 3.60 -10.46
CA VAL A 67 -6.86 4.03 -9.08
C VAL A 67 -8.09 4.70 -8.49
N VAL A 68 -8.44 4.32 -7.27
CA VAL A 68 -9.51 4.93 -6.47
C VAL A 68 -9.06 5.07 -5.03
N ILE A 69 -9.44 6.17 -4.40
CA ILE A 69 -9.22 6.35 -2.96
C ILE A 69 -10.28 5.52 -2.24
N VAL A 70 -9.84 4.59 -1.40
CA VAL A 70 -10.74 3.66 -0.70
C VAL A 70 -10.86 3.96 0.78
N GLY A 71 -10.03 4.80 1.33
CA GLY A 71 -10.11 5.17 2.73
C GLY A 71 -9.04 6.13 3.18
N THR A 72 -9.20 6.61 4.39
CA THR A 72 -8.23 7.48 5.06
C THR A 72 -8.10 7.04 6.50
N ARG A 73 -6.96 7.30 7.10
CA ARG A 73 -6.72 7.00 8.50
C ARG A 73 -5.68 7.97 9.07
N GLN A 74 -5.93 8.45 10.28
CA GLN A 74 -4.89 9.13 11.05
C GLN A 74 -4.22 8.12 11.97
N ALA A 75 -2.90 8.21 12.05
CA ALA A 75 -2.13 7.39 12.97
C ALA A 75 -0.95 8.21 13.50
N ARG A 76 -0.66 8.02 14.78
CA ARG A 76 0.55 8.59 15.37
C ARG A 76 1.69 7.62 15.14
N VAL A 77 2.74 8.10 14.45
CA VAL A 77 3.91 7.31 14.12
C VAL A 77 5.11 8.01 14.71
N ALA A 78 5.79 7.37 15.67
CA ALA A 78 6.78 8.01 16.51
C ALA A 78 6.15 9.25 17.18
N ASP A 79 6.71 10.44 17.01
CA ASP A 79 6.16 11.66 17.59
C ASP A 79 5.39 12.52 16.60
N ALA A 80 5.01 11.97 15.46
CA ALA A 80 4.32 12.71 14.40
C ALA A 80 2.96 12.11 14.07
N TRP A 81 1.99 12.97 13.76
CA TRP A 81 0.71 12.55 13.22
C TRP A 81 0.81 12.37 11.71
N HIS A 82 0.35 11.23 11.23
CA HIS A 82 0.27 10.90 9.82
C HIS A 82 -1.19 10.82 9.39
N LEU A 83 -1.49 11.41 8.24
CA LEU A 83 -2.73 11.14 7.52
C LEU A 83 -2.37 10.21 6.36
N ALA A 84 -2.89 9.01 6.39
CA ALA A 84 -2.72 8.04 5.31
C ALA A 84 -3.95 8.07 4.41
N LEU A 85 -3.72 8.30 3.13
CA LEU A 85 -4.72 8.15 2.07
C LEU A 85 -4.46 6.79 1.43
N VAL A 86 -5.45 5.91 1.42
CA VAL A 86 -5.30 4.58 0.83
C VAL A 86 -5.87 4.60 -0.58
N VAL A 87 -5.01 4.32 -1.54
CA VAL A 87 -5.37 4.25 -2.96
C VAL A 87 -5.26 2.80 -3.43
N ALA A 88 -6.35 2.25 -3.94
CA ALA A 88 -6.36 0.92 -4.53
C ALA A 88 -6.32 0.99 -6.05
N GLY A 89 -5.77 -0.02 -6.67
CA GLY A 89 -5.72 -0.13 -8.13
C GLY A 89 -5.25 -1.51 -8.56
N ALA A 90 -5.34 -1.79 -9.84
CA ALA A 90 -4.91 -3.05 -10.44
C ALA A 90 -3.46 -2.94 -10.91
N VAL A 91 -2.63 -3.91 -10.52
CA VAL A 91 -1.22 -3.95 -10.94
C VAL A 91 -1.03 -4.83 -12.16
N SER A 92 -0.02 -4.50 -12.96
CA SER A 92 0.39 -5.29 -14.11
C SER A 92 1.89 -5.17 -14.33
N GLY A 93 2.47 -6.16 -15.03
CA GLY A 93 3.88 -6.20 -15.33
C GLY A 93 4.63 -7.22 -14.47
N GLU A 94 5.95 -7.25 -14.62
CA GLU A 94 6.84 -8.11 -13.87
C GLU A 94 7.41 -7.35 -12.68
N PRO A 95 7.19 -7.83 -11.44
CA PRO A 95 7.71 -7.14 -10.26
C PRO A 95 9.24 -7.05 -10.27
N ALA A 96 9.73 -5.88 -9.95
CA ALA A 96 11.17 -5.60 -9.82
C ALA A 96 11.39 -4.75 -8.56
N PRO A 97 11.44 -5.38 -7.38
CA PRO A 97 11.56 -4.65 -6.12
C PRO A 97 12.84 -3.82 -6.05
N ARG A 98 12.73 -2.60 -5.50
CA ARG A 98 13.85 -1.69 -5.30
C ARG A 98 13.86 -1.21 -3.85
N HIS A 99 15.05 -0.97 -3.32
CA HIS A 99 15.21 -0.46 -1.95
C HIS A 99 14.25 0.72 -1.67
N PRO A 100 13.55 0.77 -0.52
CA PRO A 100 13.67 -0.10 0.65
C PRO A 100 12.89 -1.42 0.56
N VAL A 101 12.25 -1.72 -0.56
CA VAL A 101 11.51 -2.96 -0.77
C VAL A 101 12.49 -4.02 -1.26
N SER A 102 12.60 -5.12 -0.51
CA SER A 102 13.51 -6.22 -0.82
C SER A 102 12.83 -7.38 -1.53
N GLY A 103 11.50 -7.40 -1.53
CA GLY A 103 10.73 -8.47 -2.13
C GLY A 103 9.25 -8.15 -2.11
N PHE A 104 8.46 -9.11 -2.51
CA PHE A 104 7.01 -8.97 -2.54
C PHE A 104 6.35 -10.34 -2.33
N ALA A 105 5.06 -10.31 -1.97
CA ALA A 105 4.24 -11.51 -1.95
C ALA A 105 2.82 -11.15 -2.40
N ALA A 106 2.21 -12.03 -3.20
CA ALA A 106 0.81 -11.89 -3.57
C ALA A 106 -0.01 -12.81 -2.67
N ARG A 107 -0.92 -12.23 -1.89
CA ARG A 107 -1.67 -12.95 -0.85
C ARG A 107 -3.16 -12.75 -1.00
N THR A 108 -3.93 -13.80 -0.73
CA THR A 108 -5.37 -13.65 -0.48
C THR A 108 -5.56 -12.98 0.88
N LEU A 109 -6.77 -12.47 1.14
CA LEU A 109 -7.07 -11.84 2.44
C LEU A 109 -6.80 -12.79 3.61
N GLY A 110 -7.12 -14.07 3.46
CA GLY A 110 -6.89 -15.07 4.50
C GLY A 110 -5.42 -15.40 4.73
N GLU A 111 -4.55 -15.12 3.77
CA GLU A 111 -3.12 -15.37 3.85
C GLU A 111 -2.31 -14.17 4.35
N LEU A 112 -2.95 -13.02 4.54
CA LEU A 112 -2.27 -11.82 5.03
C LEU A 112 -1.82 -12.02 6.48
N PRO A 113 -0.65 -11.49 6.87
CA PRO A 113 -0.27 -11.43 8.28
C PRO A 113 -1.22 -10.51 9.04
N ASP A 114 -1.29 -10.66 10.36
CA ASP A 114 -2.18 -9.84 11.19
C ASP A 114 -1.85 -8.35 11.08
N GLN A 115 -0.59 -8.02 10.91
CA GLN A 115 -0.10 -6.65 10.84
C GLN A 115 0.61 -6.40 9.50
N LEU A 116 0.19 -5.35 8.80
CA LEU A 116 0.79 -4.86 7.56
C LEU A 116 1.18 -3.40 7.76
N GLY A 117 2.35 -3.16 8.35
CA GLY A 117 2.74 -1.82 8.75
C GLY A 117 1.76 -1.26 9.78
N PHE A 118 1.10 -0.15 9.45
CA PHE A 118 0.11 0.47 10.34
C PHE A 118 -1.29 -0.16 10.23
N TRP A 119 -1.48 -1.11 9.31
CA TRP A 119 -2.78 -1.67 8.99
C TRP A 119 -2.92 -3.06 9.59
N HIS A 120 -4.05 -3.32 10.22
CA HIS A 120 -4.43 -4.67 10.59
C HIS A 120 -5.05 -5.36 9.37
N ARG A 121 -4.92 -6.68 9.30
CA ARG A 121 -5.52 -7.48 8.23
C ARG A 121 -7.01 -7.19 8.01
N ASP A 122 -7.76 -6.98 9.10
CA ASP A 122 -9.19 -6.70 9.02
C ASP A 122 -9.48 -5.35 8.37
N ASP A 123 -8.61 -4.35 8.58
CA ASP A 123 -8.73 -3.06 7.91
C ASP A 123 -8.55 -3.22 6.40
N VAL A 124 -7.58 -4.04 6.00
CA VAL A 124 -7.32 -4.31 4.59
C VAL A 124 -8.52 -5.01 3.93
N ALA A 125 -9.18 -5.92 4.64
CA ALA A 125 -10.39 -6.57 4.14
C ALA A 125 -11.51 -5.56 3.86
N VAL A 126 -11.69 -4.58 4.76
CA VAL A 126 -12.68 -3.50 4.56
C VAL A 126 -12.33 -2.64 3.36
N LEU A 127 -11.06 -2.25 3.23
CA LEU A 127 -10.58 -1.44 2.10
C LEU A 127 -10.74 -2.17 0.76
N SER A 128 -10.42 -3.45 0.73
CA SER A 128 -10.58 -4.29 -0.45
C SER A 128 -12.05 -4.38 -0.88
N SER A 129 -12.95 -4.55 0.08
CA SER A 129 -14.39 -4.57 -0.18
C SER A 129 -14.88 -3.24 -0.75
N ARG A 130 -14.38 -2.12 -0.26
CA ARG A 130 -14.71 -0.79 -0.81
C ARG A 130 -14.24 -0.65 -2.24
N TYR A 131 -13.03 -1.12 -2.55
CA TYR A 131 -12.51 -1.09 -3.91
C TYR A 131 -13.43 -1.84 -4.87
N GLU A 132 -13.86 -3.03 -4.51
CA GLU A 132 -14.75 -3.83 -5.34
C GLU A 132 -16.07 -3.11 -5.62
N ARG A 133 -16.62 -2.39 -4.65
CA ARG A 133 -17.85 -1.61 -4.83
C ARG A 133 -17.64 -0.38 -5.70
N LEU A 134 -16.51 0.32 -5.51
CA LEU A 134 -16.24 1.59 -6.22
C LEU A 134 -15.89 1.39 -7.69
N ARG A 135 -15.28 0.27 -8.04
CA ARG A 135 -14.90 -0.02 -9.40
C ARG A 135 -16.01 -0.68 -10.24
N ALA A 136 -17.07 -1.15 -9.59
CA ALA A 136 -18.17 -1.90 -10.23
C ALA A 136 -19.05 -0.97 -11.12
#